data_666accef0711dcbe34f070ce0c44133c
#
_entry.id   666accef0711dcbe34f070ce0c44133c
#
_cell.length_a   1.000
_cell.length_b   1.000
_cell.length_c   1.000
_cell.angle_alpha   90.00
_cell.angle_beta   90.00
_cell.angle_gamma   90.00
#
_symmetry.space_group_name_H-M   'P 1'
#
loop_
_entity.id
_entity.type
_entity.pdbx_description
1 polymer ?
#
loop_
_entity_poly.entity_id
_entity_poly.type
_entity_poly.pdbx_seq_one_letter_code
_entity_poly.pdbx_strand_id
1 'polypeptide(L)'
;PELTGDVSTDAWAKLLWHEQFTTPARPDAQPTPGTSFAMAHDGDSLFFAVKCKALAGEAPEELARENVQIQLDSERRGLRSGIFVCYTDGKASSAIELEADGKEAWLGEVGYGSRLQAGGWSMVLKVPLSQLAHVEEGLQRIQFNVSRVLRAHGAPNSLLSYPAPKNIHFWRPSNATGEAEFE
;
A
#
# COMPACT_ATOMS: atom_id res chain seq x y z
N PRO A 1 5.79 15.94 -3.03
CA PRO A 1 5.69 15.76 -1.57
C PRO A 1 7.00 15.28 -0.96
N GLU A 2 7.34 15.72 0.25
CA GLU A 2 8.52 15.23 0.96
C GLU A 2 8.32 13.78 1.43
N LEU A 3 9.39 12.98 1.37
CA LEU A 3 9.39 11.57 1.77
C LEU A 3 9.77 11.38 3.25
N THR A 4 9.23 12.23 4.12
CA THR A 4 9.47 12.17 5.57
C THR A 4 8.55 11.20 6.31
N GLY A 5 7.56 10.65 5.62
CA GLY A 5 6.46 9.91 6.23
C GLY A 5 5.46 10.81 6.97
N ASP A 6 5.66 12.12 7.02
CA ASP A 6 4.72 13.06 7.60
C ASP A 6 3.59 13.38 6.61
N VAL A 7 2.42 12.86 6.89
CA VAL A 7 1.21 13.05 6.08
C VAL A 7 0.23 14.06 6.70
N SER A 8 0.70 14.84 7.67
CA SER A 8 -0.10 15.92 8.30
C SER A 8 0.00 17.26 7.55
N THR A 9 0.86 17.34 6.53
CA THR A 9 1.08 18.58 5.77
C THR A 9 -0.11 18.94 4.89
N ASP A 10 -0.22 20.21 4.53
CA ASP A 10 -1.30 20.76 3.70
C ASP A 10 -1.41 20.06 2.34
N ALA A 11 -0.30 19.54 1.80
CA ALA A 11 -0.29 18.81 0.55
C ALA A 11 -1.16 17.55 0.62
N TRP A 12 -1.09 16.81 1.74
CA TRP A 12 -1.88 15.59 1.96
C TRP A 12 -3.28 15.86 2.48
N ALA A 13 -3.48 17.00 3.19
CA ALA A 13 -4.77 17.34 3.80
C ALA A 13 -5.88 17.58 2.76
N LYS A 14 -5.50 17.95 1.52
CA LYS A 14 -6.44 18.24 0.42
C LYS A 14 -6.85 17.02 -0.38
N LEU A 15 -6.21 15.89 -0.17
CA LEU A 15 -6.48 14.67 -0.93
C LEU A 15 -7.67 13.89 -0.37
N LEU A 16 -8.28 13.09 -1.23
CA LEU A 16 -9.30 12.13 -0.82
C LEU A 16 -8.64 10.97 -0.08
N TRP A 17 -9.05 10.73 1.16
CA TRP A 17 -8.59 9.61 1.99
C TRP A 17 -9.61 8.48 1.97
N HIS A 18 -9.14 7.28 1.66
CA HIS A 18 -9.92 6.04 1.64
C HIS A 18 -9.71 5.27 2.94
N GLU A 19 -10.80 4.85 3.61
CA GLU A 19 -10.76 4.27 4.96
C GLU A 19 -11.43 2.88 5.07
N GLN A 20 -11.95 2.34 3.97
CA GLN A 20 -12.75 1.11 3.98
C GLN A 20 -11.86 -0.15 3.90
N PHE A 21 -10.98 -0.34 4.87
CA PHE A 21 -10.15 -1.54 4.96
C PHE A 21 -10.93 -2.70 5.58
N THR A 22 -10.88 -3.86 4.94
CA THR A 22 -11.58 -5.08 5.38
C THR A 22 -10.61 -6.24 5.56
N THR A 23 -11.03 -7.23 6.35
CA THR A 23 -10.29 -8.49 6.47
C THR A 23 -10.60 -9.38 5.25
N PRO A 24 -9.59 -9.88 4.51
CA PRO A 24 -9.78 -10.66 3.29
C PRO A 24 -10.69 -11.89 3.44
N ALA A 25 -10.59 -12.56 4.57
CA ALA A 25 -11.40 -13.77 4.85
C ALA A 25 -12.88 -13.48 5.13
N ARG A 26 -13.27 -12.21 5.19
CA ARG A 26 -14.64 -11.77 5.49
C ARG A 26 -14.98 -10.52 4.68
N PRO A 27 -15.24 -10.65 3.37
CA PRO A 27 -15.54 -9.52 2.50
C PRO A 27 -16.78 -8.71 2.93
N ASP A 28 -17.70 -9.36 3.65
CA ASP A 28 -18.90 -8.72 4.22
C ASP A 28 -18.66 -8.13 5.61
N ALA A 29 -17.44 -8.22 6.15
CA ALA A 29 -17.11 -7.62 7.43
C ALA A 29 -17.20 -6.10 7.33
N GLN A 30 -17.67 -5.47 8.42
CA GLN A 30 -17.60 -4.01 8.54
C GLN A 30 -16.15 -3.55 8.43
N PRO A 31 -15.89 -2.42 7.78
CA PRO A 31 -14.54 -1.87 7.69
C PRO A 31 -13.90 -1.71 9.07
N THR A 32 -12.65 -2.14 9.20
CA THR A 32 -11.89 -1.94 10.43
C THR A 32 -11.34 -0.52 10.44
N PRO A 33 -11.70 0.31 11.43
CA PRO A 33 -11.20 1.68 11.52
C PRO A 33 -9.70 1.73 11.79
N GLY A 34 -9.08 2.86 11.47
CA GLY A 34 -7.70 3.13 11.88
C GLY A 34 -6.66 3.00 10.78
N THR A 35 -7.05 2.57 9.58
CA THR A 35 -6.18 2.62 8.41
C THR A 35 -6.82 3.48 7.33
N SER A 36 -6.06 4.40 6.76
CA SER A 36 -6.48 5.20 5.61
C SER A 36 -5.32 5.43 4.65
N PHE A 37 -5.63 5.60 3.38
CA PHE A 37 -4.63 5.97 2.38
C PHE A 37 -5.16 7.05 1.44
N ALA A 38 -4.24 7.78 0.83
CA ALA A 38 -4.49 8.70 -0.25
C ALA A 38 -3.46 8.48 -1.36
N MET A 39 -3.83 8.81 -2.59
CA MET A 39 -2.97 8.74 -3.77
C MET A 39 -2.84 10.12 -4.39
N ALA A 40 -1.68 10.38 -4.97
CA ALA A 40 -1.41 11.57 -5.76
C ALA A 40 -0.39 11.24 -6.86
N HIS A 41 -0.28 12.10 -7.87
CA HIS A 41 0.80 12.08 -8.86
C HIS A 41 1.28 13.49 -9.16
N ASP A 42 2.49 13.63 -9.66
CA ASP A 42 3.09 14.90 -10.06
C ASP A 42 3.49 14.93 -11.56
N GLY A 43 3.00 13.99 -12.35
CA GLY A 43 3.35 13.77 -13.74
C GLY A 43 4.51 12.80 -13.94
N ASP A 44 5.45 12.74 -13.01
CA ASP A 44 6.65 11.86 -13.08
C ASP A 44 6.54 10.66 -12.14
N SER A 45 5.78 10.77 -11.08
CA SER A 45 5.71 9.77 -10.02
C SER A 45 4.31 9.64 -9.44
N LEU A 46 4.00 8.43 -9.02
CA LEU A 46 2.83 8.08 -8.23
C LEU A 46 3.22 8.04 -6.75
N PHE A 47 2.39 8.63 -5.92
CA PHE A 47 2.59 8.68 -4.47
C PHE A 47 1.44 7.96 -3.75
N PHE A 48 1.80 7.18 -2.74
CA PHE A 48 0.86 6.63 -1.76
C PHE A 48 1.21 7.18 -0.39
N ALA A 49 0.25 7.80 0.26
CA ALA A 49 0.32 8.17 1.66
C ALA A 49 -0.59 7.24 2.47
N VAL A 50 -0.10 6.67 3.55
CA VAL A 50 -0.89 5.78 4.42
C VAL A 50 -0.78 6.24 5.87
N LYS A 51 -1.92 6.24 6.57
CA LYS A 51 -2.03 6.45 8.01
C LYS A 51 -2.50 5.16 8.67
N CYS A 52 -1.80 4.72 9.69
CA CYS A 52 -2.12 3.54 10.49
C CYS A 52 -2.24 3.99 11.95
N LYS A 53 -3.45 4.08 12.49
CA LYS A 53 -3.66 4.29 13.92
C LYS A 53 -3.43 2.97 14.67
N ALA A 54 -2.89 3.04 15.87
CA ALA A 54 -2.84 1.89 16.76
C ALA A 54 -4.25 1.35 17.01
N LEU A 55 -4.40 0.05 16.95
CA LEU A 55 -5.67 -0.59 17.26
C LEU A 55 -5.87 -0.67 18.79
N ALA A 56 -7.13 -0.83 19.23
CA ALA A 56 -7.42 -0.92 20.67
C ALA A 56 -6.68 -2.11 21.29
N GLY A 57 -5.85 -1.85 22.29
CA GLY A 57 -5.04 -2.84 22.97
C GLY A 57 -3.73 -3.22 22.28
N GLU A 58 -3.38 -2.59 21.16
CA GLU A 58 -2.13 -2.82 20.45
C GLU A 58 -0.95 -2.19 21.21
N ALA A 59 0.07 -2.99 21.49
CA ALA A 59 1.26 -2.53 22.15
C ALA A 59 2.20 -1.77 21.19
N PRO A 60 3.00 -0.79 21.66
CA PRO A 60 3.93 -0.04 20.81
C PRO A 60 4.92 -0.94 20.02
N GLU A 61 5.36 -2.04 20.62
CA GLU A 61 6.25 -3.01 19.98
C GLU A 61 5.56 -3.84 18.89
N GLU A 62 4.26 -4.03 18.95
CA GLU A 62 3.46 -4.68 17.89
C GLU A 62 3.31 -3.71 16.72
N LEU A 63 2.95 -2.47 17.01
CA LEU A 63 2.85 -1.39 16.02
C LEU A 63 4.17 -1.21 15.26
N ALA A 64 5.32 -1.28 15.96
CA ALA A 64 6.64 -1.16 15.35
C ALA A 64 7.01 -2.33 14.40
N ARG A 65 6.27 -3.44 14.44
CA ARG A 65 6.47 -4.60 13.56
C ARG A 65 5.53 -4.65 12.36
N GLU A 66 4.57 -3.76 12.32
CA GLU A 66 3.64 -3.69 11.20
C GLU A 66 4.35 -3.34 9.89
N ASN A 67 3.68 -3.63 8.81
CA ASN A 67 4.05 -3.09 7.51
C ASN A 67 2.80 -2.80 6.67
N VAL A 68 2.98 -1.97 5.67
CA VAL A 68 2.01 -1.75 4.61
C VAL A 68 2.56 -2.35 3.33
N GLN A 69 1.72 -3.04 2.59
CA GLN A 69 2.04 -3.58 1.29
C GLN A 69 1.18 -2.88 0.25
N ILE A 70 1.84 -2.35 -0.76
CA ILE A 70 1.19 -1.71 -1.91
C ILE A 70 1.49 -2.55 -3.13
N GLN A 71 0.44 -2.95 -3.83
CA GLN A 71 0.51 -3.72 -5.06
C GLN A 71 0.02 -2.87 -6.22
N LEU A 72 0.76 -2.85 -7.32
CA LEU A 72 0.45 -2.08 -8.51
C LEU A 72 0.49 -2.97 -9.74
N ASP A 73 -0.62 -3.05 -10.48
CA ASP A 73 -0.71 -3.69 -11.79
C ASP A 73 -0.98 -2.60 -12.85
N SER A 74 0.06 -2.16 -13.51
CA SER A 74 -0.03 -1.18 -14.60
C SER A 74 -0.52 -1.79 -15.92
N GLU A 75 -0.37 -3.10 -16.10
CA GLU A 75 -0.89 -3.82 -17.26
C GLU A 75 -2.38 -4.14 -17.15
N ARG A 76 -2.94 -4.08 -15.93
CA ARG A 76 -4.35 -4.35 -15.62
C ARG A 76 -4.83 -5.75 -16.06
N ARG A 77 -3.91 -6.71 -16.11
CA ARG A 77 -4.19 -8.08 -16.55
C ARG A 77 -4.28 -9.07 -15.39
N GLY A 78 -3.87 -8.67 -14.19
CA GLY A 78 -3.80 -9.54 -13.02
C GLY A 78 -2.78 -10.67 -13.16
N LEU A 79 -1.80 -10.51 -14.04
CA LEU A 79 -0.76 -11.53 -14.29
C LEU A 79 0.58 -11.15 -13.65
N ARG A 80 0.85 -9.85 -13.51
CA ARG A 80 2.10 -9.31 -13.00
C ARG A 80 1.83 -8.02 -12.25
N SER A 81 2.43 -7.86 -11.09
CA SER A 81 2.31 -6.62 -10.33
C SER A 81 3.60 -6.29 -9.59
N GLY A 82 3.91 -5.01 -9.47
CA GLY A 82 4.89 -4.52 -8.50
C GLY A 82 4.31 -4.66 -7.10
N ILE A 83 5.10 -5.19 -6.15
CA ILE A 83 4.75 -5.21 -4.74
C ILE A 83 5.81 -4.45 -3.94
N PHE A 84 5.35 -3.56 -3.07
CA PHE A 84 6.18 -2.70 -2.23
C PHE A 84 5.81 -2.95 -0.78
N VAL A 85 6.74 -3.47 0.00
CA VAL A 85 6.55 -3.73 1.42
C VAL A 85 7.25 -2.64 2.21
N CYS A 86 6.48 -1.84 2.92
CA CYS A 86 6.89 -0.62 3.59
C CYS A 86 6.83 -0.80 5.11
N TYR A 87 7.96 -0.64 5.79
CA TYR A 87 8.11 -0.90 7.22
C TYR A 87 8.15 0.40 8.04
N THR A 88 7.83 0.31 9.31
CA THR A 88 7.81 1.43 10.24
C THR A 88 9.20 2.01 10.54
N ASP A 89 10.27 1.25 10.28
CA ASP A 89 11.67 1.63 10.53
C ASP A 89 12.33 2.43 9.39
N GLY A 90 11.55 2.87 8.43
CA GLY A 90 12.05 3.63 7.28
C GLY A 90 12.59 2.78 6.14
N LYS A 91 12.48 1.45 6.22
CA LYS A 91 12.88 0.55 5.14
C LYS A 91 11.71 0.17 4.24
N ALA A 92 12.01 -0.06 2.99
CA ALA A 92 11.08 -0.66 2.05
C ALA A 92 11.78 -1.76 1.25
N SER A 93 11.02 -2.76 0.82
CA SER A 93 11.45 -3.75 -0.15
C SER A 93 10.47 -3.78 -1.33
N SER A 94 10.97 -4.12 -2.51
CA SER A 94 10.18 -4.19 -3.72
C SER A 94 10.49 -5.45 -4.51
N ALA A 95 9.49 -5.98 -5.17
CA ALA A 95 9.58 -7.13 -6.04
C ALA A 95 8.48 -7.06 -7.12
N ILE A 96 8.58 -7.90 -8.12
CA ILE A 96 7.50 -8.18 -9.06
C ILE A 96 6.94 -9.54 -8.70
N GLU A 97 5.66 -9.61 -8.44
CA GLU A 97 4.92 -10.86 -8.23
C GLU A 97 4.26 -11.29 -9.54
N LEU A 98 4.32 -12.57 -9.82
CA LEU A 98 3.67 -13.20 -10.98
C LEU A 98 2.51 -14.08 -10.51
N GLU A 99 1.40 -14.09 -11.25
CA GLU A 99 0.21 -14.90 -10.89
C GLU A 99 0.53 -16.41 -10.88
N ALA A 100 1.49 -16.84 -11.67
CA ALA A 100 1.97 -18.23 -11.74
C ALA A 100 2.98 -18.63 -10.63
N ASP A 101 2.89 -18.03 -9.44
CA ASP A 101 3.77 -18.30 -8.29
C ASP A 101 5.27 -18.01 -8.55
N GLY A 102 5.55 -16.96 -9.27
CA GLY A 102 6.91 -16.47 -9.51
C GLY A 102 7.19 -15.12 -8.88
N LYS A 103 8.47 -14.82 -8.72
CA LYS A 103 8.96 -13.50 -8.32
C LYS A 103 10.10 -13.07 -9.22
N GLU A 104 10.07 -11.80 -9.60
CA GLU A 104 11.16 -11.14 -10.31
C GLU A 104 11.68 -9.98 -9.46
N ALA A 105 12.94 -9.60 -9.68
CA ALA A 105 13.49 -8.42 -9.04
C ALA A 105 12.83 -7.14 -9.59
N TRP A 106 12.42 -6.25 -8.71
CA TRP A 106 12.10 -4.88 -9.09
C TRP A 106 13.43 -4.14 -9.35
N LEU A 107 13.64 -3.67 -10.56
CA LEU A 107 14.91 -3.03 -10.95
C LEU A 107 14.91 -1.52 -10.77
N GLY A 108 13.79 -0.94 -10.42
CA GLY A 108 13.64 0.49 -10.25
C GLY A 108 13.94 0.98 -8.83
N GLU A 109 14.22 2.27 -8.71
CA GLU A 109 14.32 2.95 -7.42
C GLU A 109 12.95 3.47 -6.98
N VAL A 110 12.62 3.26 -5.73
CA VAL A 110 11.43 3.83 -5.10
C VAL A 110 11.85 4.76 -3.96
N GLY A 111 11.15 5.86 -3.82
CA GLY A 111 11.30 6.74 -2.67
C GLY A 111 10.39 6.29 -1.54
N TYR A 112 10.90 6.29 -0.32
CA TYR A 112 10.12 5.88 0.84
C TYR A 112 10.48 6.69 2.08
N GLY A 113 9.46 7.01 2.88
CA GLY A 113 9.62 7.57 4.23
C GLY A 113 8.51 7.10 5.14
N SER A 114 8.85 6.84 6.40
CA SER A 114 7.89 6.49 7.44
C SER A 114 8.12 7.28 8.70
N ARG A 115 7.06 7.44 9.50
CA ARG A 115 7.09 8.12 10.78
C ARG A 115 6.27 7.35 11.80
N LEU A 116 6.93 6.74 12.75
CA LEU A 116 6.30 6.15 13.94
C LEU A 116 6.09 7.24 14.99
N GLN A 117 4.91 7.26 15.58
CA GLN A 117 4.52 8.24 16.60
C GLN A 117 3.57 7.61 17.62
N ALA A 118 3.35 8.31 18.74
CA ALA A 118 2.39 7.85 19.73
C ALA A 118 1.00 7.68 19.10
N GLY A 119 0.43 6.49 19.22
CA GLY A 119 -0.90 6.17 18.71
C GLY A 119 -0.99 5.80 17.22
N GLY A 120 0.15 5.58 16.54
CA GLY A 120 0.13 5.11 15.16
C GLY A 120 1.41 5.36 14.40
N TRP A 121 1.35 5.15 13.10
CA TRP A 121 2.43 5.48 12.19
C TRP A 121 1.88 5.92 10.83
N SER A 122 2.71 6.54 10.04
CA SER A 122 2.38 6.96 8.69
C SER A 122 3.55 6.75 7.75
N MET A 123 3.26 6.70 6.47
CA MET A 123 4.26 6.50 5.43
C MET A 123 3.91 7.24 4.15
N VAL A 124 4.93 7.50 3.35
CA VAL A 124 4.82 7.92 1.96
C VAL A 124 5.70 7.01 1.10
N LEU A 125 5.13 6.41 0.08
CA LEU A 125 5.82 5.69 -0.99
C LEU A 125 5.75 6.54 -2.26
N LYS A 126 6.88 6.67 -2.94
CA LYS A 126 7.00 7.29 -4.26
C LYS A 126 7.46 6.23 -5.26
N VAL A 127 6.69 6.01 -6.31
CA VAL A 127 7.01 5.10 -7.42
C VAL A 127 7.13 5.94 -8.69
N PRO A 128 8.31 6.04 -9.33
CA PRO A 128 8.45 6.72 -10.61
C PRO A 128 7.58 6.06 -11.68
N LEU A 129 6.81 6.85 -12.41
CA LEU A 129 5.92 6.34 -13.47
C LEU A 129 6.71 5.64 -14.58
N SER A 130 7.92 6.12 -14.89
CA SER A 130 8.81 5.51 -15.89
C SER A 130 9.20 4.05 -15.57
N GLN A 131 8.97 3.58 -14.35
CA GLN A 131 9.26 2.21 -13.92
C GLN A 131 8.04 1.29 -14.00
N LEU A 132 6.88 1.83 -14.29
CA LEU A 132 5.67 1.06 -14.53
C LEU A 132 5.57 0.72 -16.03
N ALA A 133 5.12 -0.48 -16.35
CA ALA A 133 4.93 -0.88 -17.74
C ALA A 133 3.87 0.00 -18.43
N HIS A 134 4.03 0.24 -19.73
CA HIS A 134 3.08 0.97 -20.59
C HIS A 134 2.88 2.46 -20.30
N VAL A 135 3.77 3.09 -19.55
CA VAL A 135 3.70 4.53 -19.26
C VAL A 135 3.94 5.39 -20.52
N GLU A 136 4.72 4.91 -21.47
CA GLU A 136 5.00 5.62 -22.74
C GLU A 136 3.73 5.89 -23.58
N GLU A 137 2.66 5.15 -23.34
CA GLU A 137 1.35 5.32 -23.97
C GLU A 137 0.43 6.28 -23.18
N GLY A 138 0.95 6.92 -22.13
CA GLY A 138 0.17 7.70 -21.17
C GLY A 138 -0.60 6.79 -20.22
N LEU A 139 -0.01 6.49 -19.05
CA LEU A 139 -0.68 5.73 -18.01
C LEU A 139 -1.89 6.52 -17.51
N GLN A 140 -3.07 6.18 -18.00
CA GLN A 140 -4.32 6.81 -17.57
C GLN A 140 -4.97 6.06 -16.41
N ARG A 141 -4.67 4.76 -16.26
CA ARG A 141 -5.30 3.91 -15.24
C ARG A 141 -4.32 2.87 -14.73
N ILE A 142 -4.40 2.59 -13.44
CA ILE A 142 -3.66 1.53 -12.77
C ILE A 142 -4.59 0.73 -11.86
N GLN A 143 -4.36 -0.57 -11.76
CA GLN A 143 -4.98 -1.37 -10.72
C GLN A 143 -4.06 -1.46 -9.51
N PHE A 144 -4.62 -1.45 -8.31
CA PHE A 144 -3.84 -1.46 -7.09
C PHE A 144 -4.53 -2.22 -5.95
N ASN A 145 -3.74 -2.52 -4.92
CA ASN A 145 -4.22 -2.92 -3.61
C ASN A 145 -3.32 -2.30 -2.55
N VAL A 146 -3.90 -1.87 -1.45
CA VAL A 146 -3.18 -1.39 -0.26
C VAL A 146 -3.56 -2.29 0.91
N SER A 147 -2.58 -2.90 1.54
CA SER A 147 -2.79 -3.83 2.65
C SER A 147 -1.94 -3.45 3.86
N ARG A 148 -2.53 -3.46 5.05
CA ARG A 148 -1.83 -3.33 6.33
C ARG A 148 -1.70 -4.69 6.97
N VAL A 149 -0.48 -5.10 7.29
CA VAL A 149 -0.18 -6.36 7.99
C VAL A 149 0.02 -6.07 9.47
N LEU A 150 -0.90 -6.56 10.27
CA LEU A 150 -0.87 -6.45 11.73
C LEU A 150 -0.04 -7.58 12.34
N ARG A 151 0.76 -7.28 13.35
CA ARG A 151 1.72 -8.20 13.97
C ARG A 151 1.46 -8.38 15.45
N ALA A 152 0.33 -8.96 15.82
CA ALA A 152 0.02 -9.26 17.22
C ALA A 152 1.00 -10.31 17.81
N HIS A 153 1.50 -10.06 19.01
CA HIS A 153 2.42 -10.98 19.69
C HIS A 153 1.72 -12.31 19.99
N GLY A 154 2.30 -13.41 19.54
CA GLY A 154 1.77 -14.77 19.81
C GLY A 154 0.53 -15.17 19.01
N ALA A 155 0.06 -14.32 18.10
CA ALA A 155 -1.06 -14.62 17.20
C ALA A 155 -0.60 -14.67 15.74
N PRO A 156 -1.32 -15.34 14.85
CA PRO A 156 -1.11 -15.25 13.41
C PRO A 156 -1.24 -13.80 12.95
N ASN A 157 -0.42 -13.42 11.97
CA ASN A 157 -0.55 -12.10 11.37
C ASN A 157 -1.97 -11.90 10.82
N SER A 158 -2.53 -10.75 11.08
CA SER A 158 -3.80 -10.32 10.52
C SER A 158 -3.56 -9.33 9.38
N LEU A 159 -4.45 -9.32 8.41
CA LEU A 159 -4.38 -8.46 7.25
C LEU A 159 -5.64 -7.59 7.17
N LEU A 160 -5.42 -6.31 6.91
CA LEU A 160 -6.47 -5.38 6.48
C LEU A 160 -6.15 -4.95 5.05
N SER A 161 -7.10 -4.95 4.15
CA SER A 161 -6.88 -4.67 2.74
C SER A 161 -7.94 -3.75 2.14
N TYR A 162 -7.50 -2.92 1.20
CA TYR A 162 -8.35 -2.07 0.35
C TYR A 162 -7.89 -2.17 -1.12
N PRO A 163 -8.75 -2.45 -2.06
CA PRO A 163 -10.08 -3.04 -1.83
C PRO A 163 -9.97 -4.45 -1.26
N ALA A 164 -11.10 -5.03 -0.87
CA ALA A 164 -11.12 -6.40 -0.37
C ALA A 164 -10.57 -7.36 -1.43
N PRO A 165 -9.54 -8.17 -1.13
CA PRO A 165 -8.97 -9.07 -2.12
C PRO A 165 -9.94 -10.22 -2.42
N LYS A 166 -9.85 -10.75 -3.63
CA LYS A 166 -10.70 -11.86 -4.10
C LYS A 166 -10.45 -13.17 -3.34
N ASN A 167 -9.26 -13.32 -2.76
CA ASN A 167 -8.86 -14.52 -2.01
C ASN A 167 -7.85 -14.19 -0.91
N ILE A 168 -7.45 -15.19 -0.12
CA ILE A 168 -6.49 -15.04 0.97
C ILE A 168 -5.05 -14.79 0.53
N HIS A 169 -4.74 -15.02 -0.74
CA HIS A 169 -3.42 -14.78 -1.32
C HIS A 169 -3.31 -13.34 -1.84
N PHE A 170 -3.43 -12.39 -0.94
CA PHE A 170 -3.52 -10.94 -1.24
C PHE A 170 -2.35 -10.39 -2.06
N TRP A 171 -1.21 -11.07 -2.04
CA TRP A 171 -0.01 -10.72 -2.83
C TRP A 171 -0.10 -11.11 -4.31
N ARG A 172 -1.10 -11.90 -4.73
CA ARG A 172 -1.24 -12.27 -6.14
C ARG A 172 -1.69 -11.07 -6.97
N PRO A 173 -1.15 -10.91 -8.20
CA PRO A 173 -1.52 -9.81 -9.10
C PRO A 173 -3.02 -9.65 -9.32
N SER A 174 -3.76 -10.76 -9.40
CA SER A 174 -5.22 -10.76 -9.56
C SER A 174 -6.01 -10.10 -8.41
N ASN A 175 -5.35 -9.80 -7.28
CA ASN A 175 -5.95 -9.08 -6.16
C ASN A 175 -5.75 -7.56 -6.22
N ALA A 176 -4.96 -7.04 -7.15
CA ALA A 176 -4.91 -5.61 -7.44
C ALA A 176 -6.20 -5.18 -8.16
N THR A 177 -7.27 -4.96 -7.41
CA THR A 177 -8.62 -4.72 -7.95
C THR A 177 -9.13 -3.30 -7.75
N GLY A 178 -8.42 -2.47 -7.00
CA GLY A 178 -8.67 -1.03 -6.95
C GLY A 178 -8.28 -0.40 -8.29
N GLU A 179 -9.00 0.62 -8.72
CA GLU A 179 -8.68 1.37 -9.93
C GLU A 179 -8.42 2.82 -9.59
N ALA A 180 -7.34 3.37 -10.13
CA ALA A 180 -7.05 4.80 -10.12
C ALA A 180 -6.91 5.29 -11.56
N GLU A 181 -7.50 6.43 -11.84
CA GLU A 181 -7.42 7.14 -13.12
C GLU A 181 -6.65 8.44 -12.90
N PHE A 182 -5.78 8.78 -13.83
CA PHE A 182 -4.98 10.00 -13.82
C PHE A 182 -5.43 10.90 -14.97
N GLU A 183 -5.66 12.18 -14.66
CA GLU A 183 -5.99 13.23 -15.66
C GLU A 183 -4.73 14.00 -16.06
#